data_1640632326f5e421ea72f236986c7567
#
_entry.id   1640632326f5e421ea72f236986c7567
#
_cell.length_a   1.000
_cell.length_b   1.000
_cell.length_c   1.000
_cell.angle_alpha   90.00
_cell.angle_beta   90.00
_cell.angle_gamma   90.00
#
_symmetry.space_group_name_H-M   'P 1'
#
loop_
_entity.id
_entity.type
_entity.pdbx_description
1 polymer ?
#
loop_
_entity_poly.entity_id
_entity_poly.type
_entity_poly.pdbx_seq_one_letter_code
_entity_poly.pdbx_strand_id
1 'polypeptide(L)'
;MMDGYIFQLNCSDGGAPKRPVREAQLTLTGLSCDRQEHLTIHGGPERALCLYALEQITQLQDEGHPIFPGSVGENVTVVGLEWPTLKPGSRLALGDEVIIKISSYAGPCQTIAGSFIDRKFKRISEKKHPGESRLYARVLQTGQLEVGQTVRVLNNEETQGSSS
;
A
#
# COMPACT_ATOMS: atom_id res chain seq x y z
N MET A 1 -15.69 13.27 -5.71
CA MET A 1 -14.55 12.40 -5.42
C MET A 1 -14.49 12.13 -3.93
N MET A 2 -14.40 10.86 -3.55
CA MET A 2 -14.42 10.52 -2.13
C MET A 2 -13.01 10.38 -1.59
N ASP A 3 -12.79 10.96 -0.41
CA ASP A 3 -11.54 10.74 0.30
C ASP A 3 -11.63 9.43 1.06
N GLY A 4 -10.50 8.80 1.24
CA GLY A 4 -10.36 7.64 2.09
C GLY A 4 -9.59 7.99 3.35
N TYR A 5 -9.21 6.96 4.07
CA TYR A 5 -8.34 7.16 5.24
C TYR A 5 -7.49 5.91 5.47
N ILE A 6 -6.46 6.09 6.30
CA ILE A 6 -5.58 4.99 6.69
C ILE A 6 -6.33 4.15 7.72
N PHE A 7 -6.62 2.90 7.33
CA PHE A 7 -7.27 1.95 8.21
C PHE A 7 -6.25 1.31 9.16
N GLN A 8 -5.06 0.98 8.65
CA GLN A 8 -4.03 0.30 9.42
C GLN A 8 -2.66 0.58 8.82
N LEU A 9 -1.67 0.75 9.68
CA LEU A 9 -0.26 0.83 9.30
C LEU A 9 0.41 -0.45 9.76
N ASN A 10 1.29 -1.01 8.93
CA ASN A 10 1.88 -2.31 9.18
C ASN A 10 3.38 -2.28 9.00
N CYS A 11 4.09 -2.87 9.96
CA CYS A 11 5.55 -2.97 9.97
C CYS A 11 6.00 -4.38 10.29
N SER A 12 7.18 -4.75 9.82
CA SER A 12 7.79 -6.02 10.18
C SER A 12 9.31 -5.90 10.14
N ASP A 13 9.97 -6.89 10.71
CA ASP A 13 11.43 -7.00 10.66
C ASP A 13 11.91 -7.62 9.34
N GLY A 14 10.99 -7.92 8.44
CA GLY A 14 11.26 -8.49 7.12
C GLY A 14 10.10 -9.34 6.65
N GLY A 15 9.77 -9.25 5.35
CA GLY A 15 8.76 -10.08 4.72
C GLY A 15 7.33 -9.85 5.21
N ALA A 16 6.50 -10.86 5.03
CA ALA A 16 5.08 -10.86 5.41
C ALA A 16 4.83 -12.05 6.35
N PRO A 17 3.81 -11.97 7.22
CA PRO A 17 2.89 -10.86 7.42
C PRO A 17 3.52 -9.71 8.21
N LYS A 18 2.96 -8.51 8.04
CA LYS A 18 3.37 -7.34 8.81
C LYS A 18 2.39 -7.09 9.95
N ARG A 19 2.87 -6.45 11.01
CA ARG A 19 2.09 -6.22 12.23
C ARG A 19 1.59 -4.78 12.30
N PRO A 20 0.39 -4.56 12.88
CA PRO A 20 -0.15 -3.22 12.97
C PRO A 20 0.62 -2.33 13.95
N VAL A 21 0.78 -1.07 13.57
CA VAL A 21 1.30 -0.01 14.43
C VAL A 21 0.36 1.18 14.33
N ARG A 22 0.35 2.05 15.33
CA ARG A 22 -0.54 3.22 15.34
C ARG A 22 0.01 4.36 14.52
N GLU A 23 1.33 4.51 14.52
CA GLU A 23 1.98 5.61 13.83
C GLU A 23 3.37 5.16 13.39
N ALA A 24 3.91 5.84 12.39
CA ALA A 24 5.25 5.55 11.89
C ALA A 24 5.76 6.76 11.10
N GLN A 25 7.07 6.96 11.15
CA GLN A 25 7.73 7.98 10.35
C GLN A 25 8.00 7.42 8.96
N LEU A 26 7.58 8.15 7.92
CA LEU A 26 7.85 7.78 6.54
C LEU A 26 9.09 8.50 6.05
N THR A 27 10.08 7.73 5.61
CA THR A 27 11.29 8.24 4.99
C THR A 27 11.24 7.99 3.49
N LEU A 28 12.25 8.45 2.75
CA LEU A 28 12.29 8.23 1.30
C LEU A 28 12.42 6.76 0.92
N THR A 29 12.84 5.91 1.85
CA THR A 29 13.01 4.49 1.58
C THR A 29 11.95 3.61 2.24
N GLY A 30 11.00 4.20 2.94
CA GLY A 30 9.89 3.48 3.55
C GLY A 30 9.65 3.87 4.99
N LEU A 31 8.80 3.12 5.67
CA LEU A 31 8.53 3.35 7.08
C LEU A 31 9.76 3.01 7.92
N SER A 32 10.09 3.88 8.87
CA SER A 32 11.26 3.69 9.72
C SER A 32 11.19 2.42 10.56
N CYS A 33 9.98 1.95 10.84
CA CYS A 33 9.75 0.73 11.62
C CYS A 33 9.73 -0.53 10.76
N ASP A 34 9.84 -0.39 9.44
CA ASP A 34 9.75 -1.53 8.53
C ASP A 34 11.15 -1.95 8.08
N ARG A 35 11.34 -3.27 7.98
CA ARG A 35 12.59 -3.82 7.46
C ARG A 35 12.23 -4.70 6.26
N GLN A 36 12.81 -4.37 5.10
CA GLN A 36 12.55 -5.12 3.88
C GLN A 36 13.56 -6.27 3.77
N GLU A 37 13.04 -7.45 3.50
CA GLU A 37 13.84 -8.67 3.47
C GLU A 37 14.83 -8.70 2.31
N HIS A 38 14.42 -8.21 1.14
CA HIS A 38 15.25 -8.19 -0.06
C HIS A 38 15.25 -6.80 -0.65
N LEU A 39 16.21 -5.98 -0.23
CA LEU A 39 16.27 -4.57 -0.64
C LEU A 39 16.37 -4.37 -2.15
N THR A 40 17.00 -5.30 -2.86
CA THR A 40 17.14 -5.19 -4.32
C THR A 40 15.89 -5.62 -5.07
N ILE A 41 15.01 -6.40 -4.45
CA ILE A 41 13.80 -6.92 -5.07
C ILE A 41 12.56 -6.21 -4.54
N HIS A 42 12.47 -6.04 -3.21
CA HIS A 42 11.31 -5.51 -2.53
C HIS A 42 11.51 -4.14 -1.93
N GLY A 43 12.71 -3.59 -2.06
CA GLY A 43 13.05 -2.30 -1.47
C GLY A 43 13.40 -1.26 -2.51
N GLY A 44 14.00 -0.17 -2.02
CA GLY A 44 14.44 0.94 -2.85
C GLY A 44 13.36 2.02 -3.00
N PRO A 45 13.74 3.18 -3.60
CA PRO A 45 12.83 4.33 -3.65
C PRO A 45 11.51 4.08 -4.37
N GLU A 46 11.52 3.27 -5.44
CA GLU A 46 10.30 2.99 -6.19
C GLU A 46 9.36 2.01 -5.50
N ARG A 47 9.84 1.36 -4.44
CA ARG A 47 9.07 0.40 -3.65
C ARG A 47 9.14 0.73 -2.17
N ALA A 48 9.18 2.03 -1.87
CA ALA A 48 9.28 2.50 -0.49
C ALA A 48 8.08 2.10 0.34
N LEU A 49 6.89 2.10 -0.28
CA LEU A 49 5.65 1.67 0.37
C LEU A 49 4.92 0.66 -0.49
N CYS A 50 4.25 -0.27 0.18
CA CYS A 50 3.27 -1.15 -0.44
C CYS A 50 1.91 -0.82 0.19
N LEU A 51 0.90 -0.64 -0.66
CA LEU A 51 -0.45 -0.29 -0.22
C LEU A 51 -1.46 -1.32 -0.71
N TYR A 52 -2.53 -1.50 0.07
CA TYR A 52 -3.65 -2.32 -0.37
C TYR A 52 -4.94 -1.77 0.22
N ALA A 53 -6.06 -2.07 -0.45
CA ALA A 53 -7.37 -1.59 -0.03
C ALA A 53 -8.05 -2.60 0.89
N LEU A 54 -8.64 -2.10 1.97
CA LEU A 54 -9.43 -2.95 2.87
C LEU A 54 -10.58 -3.61 2.12
N GLU A 55 -11.19 -2.89 1.15
CA GLU A 55 -12.28 -3.43 0.35
C GLU A 55 -11.85 -4.67 -0.44
N GLN A 56 -10.62 -4.66 -0.96
CA GLN A 56 -10.09 -5.82 -1.67
C GLN A 56 -9.83 -6.99 -0.71
N ILE A 57 -9.30 -6.69 0.47
CA ILE A 57 -9.08 -7.72 1.49
C ILE A 57 -10.41 -8.36 1.89
N THR A 58 -11.43 -7.54 2.10
CA THR A 58 -12.76 -8.03 2.48
C THR A 58 -13.35 -8.90 1.39
N GLN A 59 -13.22 -8.50 0.12
CA GLN A 59 -13.69 -9.30 -1.00
C GLN A 59 -13.01 -10.66 -1.03
N LEU A 60 -11.70 -10.68 -0.82
CA LEU A 60 -10.94 -11.93 -0.80
C LEU A 60 -11.31 -12.82 0.38
N GLN A 61 -11.59 -12.22 1.54
CA GLN A 61 -12.09 -12.96 2.69
C GLN A 61 -13.44 -13.61 2.37
N ASP A 62 -14.32 -12.90 1.65
CA ASP A 62 -15.61 -13.45 1.24
C ASP A 62 -15.44 -14.61 0.27
N GLU A 63 -14.34 -14.65 -0.49
CA GLU A 63 -14.00 -15.78 -1.36
C GLU A 63 -13.42 -16.96 -0.56
N GLY A 64 -13.17 -16.77 0.73
CA GLY A 64 -12.64 -17.82 1.60
C GLY A 64 -11.15 -17.75 1.88
N HIS A 65 -10.45 -16.72 1.39
CA HIS A 65 -9.01 -16.60 1.64
C HIS A 65 -8.75 -16.15 3.08
N PRO A 66 -7.73 -16.69 3.76
CA PRO A 66 -7.39 -16.31 5.13
C PRO A 66 -6.61 -14.99 5.22
N ILE A 67 -6.73 -14.13 4.24
CA ILE A 67 -6.07 -12.83 4.18
C ILE A 67 -6.61 -11.89 5.26
N PHE A 68 -5.75 -11.01 5.78
CA PHE A 68 -6.12 -9.96 6.73
C PHE A 68 -5.18 -8.78 6.56
N PRO A 69 -5.55 -7.59 7.07
CA PRO A 69 -4.69 -6.41 6.89
C PRO A 69 -3.26 -6.64 7.40
N GLY A 70 -2.28 -6.36 6.55
CA GLY A 70 -0.87 -6.60 6.84
C GLY A 70 -0.36 -7.95 6.38
N SER A 71 -1.25 -8.92 6.14
CA SER A 71 -0.84 -10.30 5.85
C SER A 71 -0.16 -10.46 4.49
N VAL A 72 -0.44 -9.56 3.55
CA VAL A 72 0.18 -9.60 2.23
C VAL A 72 1.32 -8.59 2.08
N GLY A 73 1.84 -8.13 3.21
CA GLY A 73 3.04 -7.29 3.23
C GLY A 73 2.81 -5.82 2.94
N GLU A 74 1.57 -5.38 2.89
CA GLU A 74 1.32 -3.95 2.69
C GLU A 74 1.62 -3.15 3.95
N ASN A 75 2.26 -1.99 3.75
CA ASN A 75 2.59 -1.06 4.83
C ASN A 75 1.37 -0.23 5.23
N VAL A 76 0.54 0.11 4.25
CA VAL A 76 -0.63 0.96 4.47
C VAL A 76 -1.85 0.25 3.93
N THR A 77 -2.79 -0.07 4.83
CA THR A 77 -4.09 -0.56 4.45
C THR A 77 -5.03 0.64 4.44
N VAL A 78 -5.60 0.94 3.27
CA VAL A 78 -6.46 2.11 3.08
C VAL A 78 -7.90 1.68 2.91
N VAL A 79 -8.82 2.59 3.19
CA VAL A 79 -10.25 2.35 2.98
C VAL A 79 -10.88 3.60 2.39
N GLY A 80 -11.91 3.41 1.56
CA GLY A 80 -12.68 4.52 1.03
C GLY A 80 -12.23 5.07 -0.31
N LEU A 81 -11.19 4.49 -0.92
CA LEU A 81 -10.72 4.91 -2.24
C LEU A 81 -11.34 4.02 -3.33
N GLU A 82 -11.46 4.57 -4.53
CA GLU A 82 -11.84 3.76 -5.70
C GLU A 82 -10.58 3.04 -6.20
N TRP A 83 -10.24 1.96 -5.52
CA TRP A 83 -8.98 1.26 -5.72
C TRP A 83 -8.67 0.92 -7.18
N PRO A 84 -9.61 0.37 -7.98
CA PRO A 84 -9.30 -0.01 -9.35
C PRO A 84 -8.89 1.15 -10.26
N THR A 85 -9.15 2.39 -9.86
CA THR A 85 -8.78 3.56 -10.66
C THR A 85 -7.34 4.01 -10.41
N LEU A 86 -6.71 3.52 -9.35
CA LEU A 86 -5.33 3.87 -9.03
C LEU A 86 -4.37 3.08 -9.91
N LYS A 87 -3.36 3.77 -10.43
CA LYS A 87 -2.42 3.17 -11.38
C LYS A 87 -1.07 3.85 -11.24
N PRO A 88 -0.01 3.30 -11.84
CA PRO A 88 1.29 3.99 -11.84
C PRO A 88 1.13 5.43 -12.35
N GLY A 89 1.69 6.37 -11.60
CA GLY A 89 1.53 7.80 -11.85
C GLY A 89 0.51 8.49 -10.96
N SER A 90 -0.42 7.75 -10.39
CA SER A 90 -1.38 8.33 -9.44
C SER A 90 -0.65 8.85 -8.22
N ARG A 91 -1.10 10.00 -7.70
CA ARG A 91 -0.51 10.61 -6.50
C ARG A 91 -1.53 10.67 -5.39
N LEU A 92 -1.06 10.43 -4.18
CA LEU A 92 -1.89 10.42 -2.98
C LEU A 92 -1.27 11.32 -1.93
N ALA A 93 -2.12 12.07 -1.23
CA ALA A 93 -1.73 12.79 -0.03
C ALA A 93 -2.24 12.01 1.17
N LEU A 94 -1.34 11.69 2.10
CA LEU A 94 -1.66 10.98 3.32
C LEU A 94 -1.47 11.94 4.48
N GLY A 95 -2.59 12.34 5.10
CA GLY A 95 -2.54 13.38 6.12
C GLY A 95 -2.14 14.73 5.53
N ASP A 96 -1.50 15.56 6.35
CA ASP A 96 -1.13 16.93 5.96
C ASP A 96 0.26 17.03 5.36
N GLU A 97 1.12 16.05 5.59
CA GLU A 97 2.54 16.17 5.24
C GLU A 97 2.97 15.26 4.09
N VAL A 98 2.45 14.05 4.03
CA VAL A 98 3.01 13.01 3.17
C VAL A 98 2.37 13.02 1.79
N ILE A 99 3.21 12.95 0.76
CA ILE A 99 2.77 12.80 -0.63
C ILE A 99 3.54 11.61 -1.22
N ILE A 100 2.80 10.71 -1.85
CA ILE A 100 3.38 9.55 -2.51
C ILE A 100 2.88 9.46 -3.95
N LYS A 101 3.62 8.75 -4.77
CA LYS A 101 3.28 8.49 -6.17
C LYS A 101 3.31 6.99 -6.41
N ILE A 102 2.22 6.45 -6.92
CA ILE A 102 2.18 5.03 -7.27
C ILE A 102 3.20 4.78 -8.36
N SER A 103 4.11 3.84 -8.12
CA SER A 103 5.20 3.53 -9.03
C SER A 103 4.94 2.30 -9.89
N SER A 104 4.30 1.29 -9.32
CA SER A 104 4.04 0.05 -10.04
C SER A 104 2.99 -0.79 -9.30
N TYR A 105 2.46 -1.79 -10.01
CA TYR A 105 1.67 -2.84 -9.37
C TYR A 105 2.63 -3.79 -8.66
N ALA A 106 2.24 -4.22 -7.46
CA ALA A 106 3.07 -5.17 -6.70
C ALA A 106 2.77 -6.59 -7.17
N GLY A 107 3.71 -7.21 -7.84
CA GLY A 107 3.57 -8.60 -8.27
C GLY A 107 3.49 -9.53 -7.06
N PRO A 108 2.51 -10.43 -7.01
CA PRO A 108 2.42 -11.37 -5.89
C PRO A 108 3.54 -12.40 -5.94
N CYS A 109 4.01 -12.82 -4.78
CA CYS A 109 5.08 -13.79 -4.68
C CYS A 109 4.78 -14.80 -3.58
N GLN A 110 5.64 -15.81 -3.48
CA GLN A 110 5.42 -16.92 -2.57
C GLN A 110 5.41 -16.51 -1.10
N THR A 111 6.01 -15.39 -0.74
CA THR A 111 6.04 -14.92 0.64
C THR A 111 4.66 -14.61 1.19
N ILE A 112 3.68 -14.33 0.33
CA ILE A 112 2.32 -14.03 0.77
C ILE A 112 1.36 -15.22 0.56
N ALA A 113 1.87 -16.36 0.16
CA ALA A 113 1.04 -17.52 -0.21
C ALA A 113 0.15 -18.01 0.93
N GLY A 114 0.59 -17.85 2.18
CA GLY A 114 -0.19 -18.28 3.34
C GLY A 114 -1.50 -17.54 3.53
N SER A 115 -1.69 -16.40 2.86
CA SER A 115 -2.93 -15.63 2.92
C SER A 115 -3.98 -16.09 1.91
N PHE A 116 -3.71 -17.15 1.17
CA PHE A 116 -4.58 -17.61 0.07
C PHE A 116 -4.90 -19.08 0.18
N ILE A 117 -6.13 -19.45 -0.20
CA ILE A 117 -6.56 -20.85 -0.28
C ILE A 117 -5.62 -21.59 -1.25
N ASP A 118 -5.15 -22.76 -0.83
CA ASP A 118 -4.27 -23.59 -1.63
C ASP A 118 -3.03 -22.85 -2.12
N ARG A 119 -2.63 -21.82 -1.36
CA ARG A 119 -1.47 -20.99 -1.66
C ARG A 119 -1.55 -20.29 -3.02
N LYS A 120 -2.78 -20.00 -3.49
CA LYS A 120 -2.99 -19.42 -4.83
C LYS A 120 -2.83 -17.89 -4.79
N PHE A 121 -1.63 -17.44 -4.50
CA PHE A 121 -1.34 -16.01 -4.35
C PHE A 121 -1.46 -15.21 -5.65
N LYS A 122 -1.40 -15.87 -6.79
CA LYS A 122 -1.57 -15.17 -8.08
C LYS A 122 -2.98 -14.61 -8.26
N ARG A 123 -3.90 -14.95 -7.36
CA ARG A 123 -5.25 -14.36 -7.33
C ARG A 123 -5.21 -12.84 -7.35
N ILE A 124 -4.21 -12.21 -6.74
CA ILE A 124 -4.11 -10.74 -6.70
C ILE A 124 -3.10 -10.19 -7.70
N SER A 125 -2.82 -10.94 -8.76
CA SER A 125 -2.00 -10.45 -9.86
C SER A 125 -2.79 -9.43 -10.69
N GLU A 126 -2.17 -8.29 -11.00
CA GLU A 126 -2.80 -7.29 -11.85
C GLU A 126 -3.11 -7.87 -13.24
N LYS A 127 -2.25 -8.74 -13.73
CA LYS A 127 -2.43 -9.36 -15.03
C LYS A 127 -3.70 -10.21 -15.09
N LYS A 128 -4.01 -10.93 -14.00
CA LYS A 128 -5.18 -11.82 -13.95
C LYS A 128 -6.46 -11.12 -13.53
N HIS A 129 -6.34 -10.16 -12.62
CA HIS A 129 -7.49 -9.44 -12.09
C HIS A 129 -7.15 -7.95 -12.01
N PRO A 130 -7.23 -7.23 -13.14
CA PRO A 130 -6.90 -5.81 -13.18
C PRO A 130 -7.68 -5.01 -12.13
N GLY A 131 -6.98 -4.11 -11.45
CA GLY A 131 -7.57 -3.27 -10.41
C GLY A 131 -7.65 -3.91 -9.03
N GLU A 132 -7.19 -5.15 -8.87
CA GLU A 132 -7.27 -5.85 -7.59
C GLU A 132 -5.90 -6.14 -6.97
N SER A 133 -4.84 -5.58 -7.54
CA SER A 133 -3.48 -5.78 -7.09
C SER A 133 -3.12 -4.81 -5.96
N ARG A 134 -2.11 -5.20 -5.16
CA ARG A 134 -1.43 -4.25 -4.29
C ARG A 134 -0.66 -3.26 -5.16
N LEU A 135 -0.33 -2.11 -4.59
CA LEU A 135 0.41 -1.07 -5.30
C LEU A 135 1.68 -0.70 -4.55
N TYR A 136 2.77 -0.51 -5.28
CA TYR A 136 3.98 0.09 -4.75
C TYR A 136 3.94 1.60 -4.98
N ALA A 137 4.60 2.34 -4.10
CA ALA A 137 4.69 3.79 -4.23
C ALA A 137 6.08 4.28 -3.85
N ARG A 138 6.47 5.38 -4.48
CA ARG A 138 7.64 6.14 -4.06
C ARG A 138 7.19 7.33 -3.24
N VAL A 139 8.05 7.81 -2.36
CA VAL A 139 7.75 8.93 -1.48
C VAL A 139 8.21 10.23 -2.12
N LEU A 140 7.29 11.17 -2.30
CA LEU A 140 7.62 12.50 -2.81
C LEU A 140 7.84 13.48 -1.68
N GLN A 141 7.12 13.32 -0.58
CA GLN A 141 7.28 14.18 0.58
C GLN A 141 7.13 13.32 1.83
N THR A 142 8.13 13.37 2.70
CA THR A 142 8.19 12.57 3.93
C THR A 142 7.33 13.19 5.03
N GLY A 143 7.08 12.44 6.09
CA GLY A 143 6.35 12.92 7.24
C GLY A 143 5.89 11.80 8.14
N GLN A 144 5.10 12.17 9.13
CA GLN A 144 4.55 11.23 10.10
C GLN A 144 3.22 10.67 9.60
N LEU A 145 3.05 9.37 9.67
CA LEU A 145 1.79 8.71 9.33
C LEU A 145 1.13 8.20 10.60
N GLU A 146 -0.19 8.31 10.65
CA GLU A 146 -1.01 7.82 11.75
C GLU A 146 -2.27 7.17 11.22
N VAL A 147 -2.72 6.13 11.91
CA VAL A 147 -4.01 5.51 11.62
C VAL A 147 -5.11 6.57 11.73
N GLY A 148 -6.03 6.57 10.77
CA GLY A 148 -7.14 7.51 10.73
C GLY A 148 -6.89 8.77 9.91
N GLN A 149 -5.66 9.03 9.49
CA GLN A 149 -5.38 10.17 8.61
C GLN A 149 -6.12 10.02 7.29
N THR A 150 -6.53 11.16 6.73
CA THR A 150 -7.18 11.22 5.42
C THR A 150 -6.22 10.84 4.31
N VAL A 151 -6.71 10.10 3.34
CA VAL A 151 -5.98 9.77 2.11
C VAL A 151 -6.75 10.40 0.94
N ARG A 152 -6.10 11.29 0.19
CA ARG A 152 -6.73 11.96 -0.95
C ARG A 152 -5.99 11.66 -2.23
N VAL A 153 -6.73 11.40 -3.29
CA VAL A 153 -6.14 11.28 -4.63
C VAL A 153 -5.92 12.68 -5.17
N LEU A 154 -4.69 12.98 -5.56
CA LEU A 154 -4.34 14.30 -6.09
C LEU A 154 -4.48 14.31 -7.60
N ASN A 155 -4.94 15.43 -8.14
CA ASN A 155 -4.94 15.62 -9.58
C ASN A 155 -3.68 16.39 -9.97
N ASN A 156 -3.43 16.52 -11.28
CA ASN A 156 -2.23 17.20 -11.76
C ASN A 156 -2.16 18.66 -11.32
N GLU A 157 -3.30 19.33 -11.21
CA GLU A 157 -3.34 20.73 -10.80
C GLU A 157 -2.93 20.88 -9.34
N GLU A 158 -3.45 20.01 -8.46
CA GLU A 158 -3.09 20.03 -7.03
C GLU A 158 -1.60 19.76 -6.84
N THR A 159 -1.05 18.84 -7.64
CA THR A 159 0.37 18.53 -7.58
C THR A 159 1.21 19.74 -7.98
N GLN A 160 0.83 20.46 -9.03
CA GLN A 160 1.53 21.65 -9.47
C GLN A 160 1.40 22.77 -8.42
N GLY A 161 0.21 22.94 -7.87
CA GLY A 161 -0.01 23.93 -6.82
C GLY A 161 0.85 23.69 -5.59
N SER A 162 1.06 22.44 -5.22
CA SER A 162 1.85 22.11 -4.04
C SER A 162 3.34 22.32 -4.25
N SER A 163 3.80 22.39 -5.49
CA SER A 163 5.22 22.59 -5.79
C SER A 163 5.61 24.05 -5.88
N SER A 164 4.67 24.96 -5.86
CA SER A 164 4.95 26.39 -5.98
C SER A 164 5.22 27.10 -4.65
#